data_db1e3b3aa08fe4be1a308e9364dcc44f
#
_entry.id   db1e3b3aa08fe4be1a308e9364dcc44f
#
_cell.length_a   1.000
_cell.length_b   1.000
_cell.length_c   1.000
_cell.angle_alpha   90.00
_cell.angle_beta   90.00
_cell.angle_gamma   90.00
#
_symmetry.space_group_name_H-M   'P 1'
#
loop_
_entity.id
_entity.type
_entity.pdbx_description
1 polymer ?
#
loop_
_entity_poly.entity_id
_entity_poly.type
_entity_poly.pdbx_seq_one_letter_code
_entity_poly.pdbx_strand_id
1 'polypeptide(L)'
;MRPRIGKLVFIGLIASLLTSAICIGANESHAFSPRAVRLQVATTPKPAKPRKPLPAPARWRPLIGEYVGDSETLIILETDGRLCALFKRTELAPLKQLTADTFEFDSSTTRKGERVVFSRNRGKVTQLTIGTLTYKRKPLGPEEGANQLKIQPLRPVPILIKEALSAQPPNETGDFLPTDLVELRKLDPTIKLEIRYATTNNLFSTVFYSQARAFLQRPAAEALVRVNRKLKAAGYGVLVHDGYRPWYVTKVFWDATPDDKKLFVADPAKGSRHNRGCAVDLTLYDLKTGKAVEMVSTYDETTDRAYPNYPGGTSLQRWHRDLLRSAMEAEGFTVYEAEWWHFDYKDWQKYRIGNVQFEQIGR
;
A
#
# COMPACT_ATOMS: atom_id res chain seq x y z
N MET A 1 1.71 33.80 -15.75
CA MET A 1 3.00 33.89 -15.03
C MET A 1 3.33 32.55 -14.39
N ARG A 2 4.35 31.87 -14.88
CA ARG A 2 4.81 30.58 -14.35
C ARG A 2 6.08 30.83 -13.52
N PRO A 3 6.27 30.23 -12.32
CA PRO A 3 7.56 30.25 -11.66
C PRO A 3 8.44 29.10 -12.18
N ARG A 4 9.69 29.47 -12.51
CA ARG A 4 10.76 28.54 -12.90
C ARG A 4 11.30 27.82 -11.67
N ILE A 5 11.40 26.49 -11.74
CA ILE A 5 12.09 25.64 -10.75
C ILE A 5 13.56 25.52 -11.17
N GLY A 6 14.46 25.97 -10.30
CA GLY A 6 15.91 25.90 -10.50
C GLY A 6 16.45 24.48 -10.28
N LYS A 7 17.36 24.07 -11.18
CA LYS A 7 18.15 22.85 -11.06
C LYS A 7 19.27 23.05 -10.04
N LEU A 8 19.31 22.23 -9.01
CA LEU A 8 20.50 22.08 -8.15
C LEU A 8 21.42 21.03 -8.76
N VAL A 9 22.63 21.47 -9.07
CA VAL A 9 23.75 20.65 -9.53
C VAL A 9 24.54 20.20 -8.30
N PHE A 10 24.66 18.90 -8.07
CA PHE A 10 25.60 18.34 -7.08
C PHE A 10 26.94 18.12 -7.75
N ILE A 11 27.96 18.84 -7.25
CA ILE A 11 29.37 18.65 -7.62
C ILE A 11 29.97 17.65 -6.63
N GLY A 12 30.39 16.51 -7.14
CA GLY A 12 31.14 15.51 -6.38
C GLY A 12 32.61 15.88 -6.28
N LEU A 13 33.15 15.91 -5.07
CA LEU A 13 34.56 16.10 -4.79
C LEU A 13 35.28 14.72 -4.85
N ILE A 14 36.23 14.61 -5.77
CA ILE A 14 37.16 13.48 -5.85
C ILE A 14 38.41 13.90 -5.06
N ALA A 15 38.75 13.15 -4.02
CA ALA A 15 40.03 13.30 -3.30
C ALA A 15 41.01 12.28 -3.84
N SER A 16 42.03 12.76 -4.51
CA SER A 16 43.22 11.99 -4.96
C SER A 16 44.26 11.89 -3.82
N LEU A 17 44.68 10.68 -3.50
CA LEU A 17 45.80 10.40 -2.62
C LEU A 17 47.05 10.21 -3.46
N LEU A 18 48.03 11.07 -3.24
CA LEU A 18 49.41 10.98 -3.80
C LEU A 18 50.22 9.99 -2.95
N THR A 19 50.86 9.08 -3.68
CA THR A 19 51.92 8.19 -3.19
C THR A 19 53.26 8.93 -3.20
N SER A 20 54.01 8.85 -2.11
CA SER A 20 55.43 9.18 -2.07
C SER A 20 56.21 8.00 -1.52
N ALA A 21 57.06 7.42 -2.34
CA ALA A 21 58.05 6.41 -1.96
C ALA A 21 59.36 7.10 -1.61
N ILE A 22 60.00 6.70 -0.54
CA ILE A 22 61.45 6.88 -0.32
C ILE A 22 62.03 5.60 0.27
N CYS A 23 63.12 5.12 -0.37
CA CYS A 23 63.89 3.94 -0.08
C CYS A 23 64.97 4.19 1.00
N ILE A 24 65.49 3.05 1.48
CA ILE A 24 66.86 2.72 1.90
C ILE A 24 67.04 2.48 3.44
N GLY A 25 67.52 1.29 3.73
CA GLY A 25 68.23 0.94 4.96
C GLY A 25 68.15 -0.55 5.29
N ALA A 26 69.23 -1.28 5.09
CA ALA A 26 69.35 -2.74 5.19
C ALA A 26 69.56 -3.23 6.63
N ASN A 27 69.30 -4.55 6.77
CA ASN A 27 69.77 -5.53 7.78
C ASN A 27 69.12 -5.59 9.14
N GLU A 28 68.37 -6.64 9.36
CA GLU A 28 68.73 -7.75 10.26
C GLU A 28 67.62 -8.80 10.30
N SER A 29 68.01 -10.04 10.09
CA SER A 29 67.17 -11.23 10.05
C SER A 29 66.70 -11.64 11.45
N HIS A 30 65.44 -11.46 11.76
CA HIS A 30 64.75 -12.22 12.83
C HIS A 30 63.50 -12.84 12.23
N ALA A 31 63.49 -14.17 12.21
CA ALA A 31 62.37 -14.98 11.78
C ALA A 31 61.15 -14.75 12.72
N PHE A 32 60.21 -13.94 12.28
CA PHE A 32 58.90 -13.85 12.92
C PHE A 32 57.92 -14.75 12.15
N SER A 33 57.45 -15.78 12.86
CA SER A 33 56.33 -16.61 12.39
C SER A 33 55.04 -15.77 12.30
N PRO A 34 54.35 -15.68 11.17
CA PRO A 34 53.12 -14.93 11.10
C PRO A 34 52.00 -15.72 11.77
N ARG A 35 51.70 -15.36 13.01
CA ARG A 35 50.45 -15.76 13.64
C ARG A 35 49.31 -15.11 12.87
N ALA A 36 48.59 -15.90 12.03
CA ALA A 36 47.40 -15.48 11.31
C ALA A 36 46.33 -15.01 12.31
N VAL A 37 46.18 -13.71 12.46
CA VAL A 37 45.05 -13.09 13.16
C VAL A 37 43.83 -13.32 12.25
N ARG A 38 43.03 -14.33 12.57
CA ARG A 38 41.73 -14.54 11.96
C ARG A 38 40.85 -13.38 12.41
N LEU A 39 40.71 -12.36 11.56
CA LEU A 39 39.65 -11.34 11.72
C LEU A 39 38.31 -12.09 11.67
N GLN A 40 37.70 -12.29 12.80
CA GLN A 40 36.29 -12.66 12.89
C GLN A 40 35.50 -11.48 12.33
N VAL A 41 35.04 -11.60 11.09
CA VAL A 41 34.03 -10.71 10.52
C VAL A 41 32.80 -10.91 11.39
N ALA A 42 32.52 -9.94 12.25
CA ALA A 42 31.28 -9.89 13.02
C ALA A 42 30.14 -9.85 12.02
N THR A 43 29.44 -10.97 11.86
CA THR A 43 28.21 -11.02 11.10
C THR A 43 27.19 -10.16 11.83
N THR A 44 26.87 -9.01 11.26
CA THR A 44 25.74 -8.20 11.73
C THR A 44 24.53 -9.11 11.85
N PRO A 45 23.88 -9.20 13.01
CA PRO A 45 22.72 -10.06 13.18
C PRO A 45 21.67 -9.63 12.19
N LYS A 46 21.18 -10.58 11.39
CA LYS A 46 20.03 -10.37 10.47
C LYS A 46 18.90 -9.77 11.29
N PRO A 47 18.33 -8.62 10.90
CA PRO A 47 17.29 -7.99 11.69
C PRO A 47 16.17 -9.01 11.95
N ALA A 48 15.83 -9.18 13.22
CA ALA A 48 14.78 -10.08 13.64
C ALA A 48 13.48 -9.68 12.92
N LYS A 49 12.75 -10.67 12.36
CA LYS A 49 11.45 -10.41 11.74
C LYS A 49 10.57 -9.66 12.76
N PRO A 50 9.92 -8.54 12.37
CA PRO A 50 9.06 -7.81 13.28
C PRO A 50 8.01 -8.76 13.89
N ARG A 51 7.96 -8.82 15.21
CA ARG A 51 6.99 -9.66 15.92
C ARG A 51 5.58 -9.13 15.62
N LYS A 52 4.63 -10.03 15.33
CA LYS A 52 3.21 -9.67 15.15
C LYS A 52 2.71 -8.92 16.39
N PRO A 53 2.19 -7.67 16.25
CA PRO A 53 1.60 -6.92 17.35
C PRO A 53 0.34 -7.61 17.88
N LEU A 54 0.03 -7.38 19.14
CA LEU A 54 -1.26 -7.75 19.72
C LEU A 54 -2.36 -6.83 19.16
N PRO A 55 -3.62 -7.30 19.08
CA PRO A 55 -4.74 -6.43 18.74
C PRO A 55 -4.85 -5.27 19.74
N ALA A 56 -5.13 -4.07 19.25
CA ALA A 56 -5.45 -2.94 20.11
C ALA A 56 -6.63 -3.25 21.03
N PRO A 57 -6.62 -2.81 22.29
CA PRO A 57 -7.76 -2.95 23.20
C PRO A 57 -9.07 -2.47 22.55
N ALA A 58 -10.13 -3.27 22.64
CA ALA A 58 -11.41 -2.97 22.00
C ALA A 58 -11.97 -1.59 22.41
N ARG A 59 -11.73 -1.16 23.65
CA ARG A 59 -12.14 0.15 24.17
C ARG A 59 -11.46 1.34 23.47
N TRP A 60 -10.30 1.15 22.84
CA TRP A 60 -9.57 2.21 22.13
C TRP A 60 -9.97 2.33 20.66
N ARG A 61 -10.49 1.26 20.06
CA ARG A 61 -10.88 1.27 18.64
C ARG A 61 -11.79 2.43 18.24
N PRO A 62 -12.83 2.79 19.04
CA PRO A 62 -13.66 3.95 18.72
C PRO A 62 -12.96 5.30 18.82
N LEU A 63 -11.82 5.38 19.52
CA LEU A 63 -11.03 6.60 19.69
C LEU A 63 -10.04 6.81 18.55
N ILE A 64 -9.57 5.73 17.93
CA ILE A 64 -8.58 5.76 16.85
C ILE A 64 -9.21 6.38 15.61
N GLY A 65 -8.50 7.36 15.01
CA GLY A 65 -8.99 8.04 13.81
C GLY A 65 -8.35 9.41 13.59
N GLU A 66 -8.87 10.14 12.62
CA GLU A 66 -8.47 11.50 12.29
C GLU A 66 -9.42 12.51 12.93
N TYR A 67 -8.84 13.59 13.47
CA TYR A 67 -9.56 14.67 14.13
C TYR A 67 -9.09 16.00 13.57
N VAL A 68 -10.00 16.76 12.98
CA VAL A 68 -9.72 18.01 12.29
C VAL A 68 -9.92 19.19 13.23
N GLY A 69 -8.87 19.93 13.51
CA GLY A 69 -8.89 21.23 14.17
C GLY A 69 -8.79 22.38 13.17
N ASP A 70 -8.72 23.60 13.67
CA ASP A 70 -8.67 24.82 12.82
C ASP A 70 -7.38 24.92 11.99
N SER A 71 -6.27 24.42 12.52
CA SER A 71 -4.94 24.59 11.88
C SER A 71 -4.29 23.26 11.45
N GLU A 72 -4.75 22.13 11.97
CA GLU A 72 -4.13 20.82 11.69
C GLU A 72 -5.13 19.67 11.82
N THR A 73 -4.75 18.52 11.25
CA THR A 73 -5.40 17.23 11.50
C THR A 73 -4.55 16.43 12.46
N LEU A 74 -5.14 16.08 13.60
CA LEU A 74 -4.57 15.20 14.61
C LEU A 74 -4.95 13.76 14.30
N ILE A 75 -4.00 12.84 14.36
CA ILE A 75 -4.28 11.41 14.22
C ILE A 75 -4.16 10.74 15.59
N ILE A 76 -5.21 10.11 16.05
CA ILE A 76 -5.19 9.21 17.21
C ILE A 76 -4.96 7.80 16.67
N LEU A 77 -3.91 7.14 17.16
CA LEU A 77 -3.49 5.81 16.71
C LEU A 77 -3.07 4.95 17.90
N GLU A 78 -3.01 3.64 17.70
CA GLU A 78 -2.36 2.76 18.68
C GLU A 78 -0.99 2.35 18.13
N THR A 79 0.04 2.45 18.95
CA THR A 79 1.37 1.91 18.64
C THR A 79 2.00 1.30 19.90
N ASP A 80 2.59 0.10 19.74
CA ASP A 80 3.28 -0.65 20.80
C ASP A 80 2.43 -0.84 22.09
N GLY A 81 1.12 -1.05 21.92
CA GLY A 81 0.18 -1.23 23.01
C GLY A 81 -0.16 0.05 23.77
N ARG A 82 0.08 1.23 23.18
CA ARG A 82 -0.26 2.55 23.71
C ARG A 82 -1.15 3.31 22.74
N LEU A 83 -2.11 4.05 23.28
CA LEU A 83 -2.81 5.06 22.50
C LEU A 83 -1.90 6.30 22.41
N CYS A 84 -1.78 6.87 21.21
CA CYS A 84 -0.93 8.01 20.95
C CYS A 84 -1.68 9.06 20.14
N ALA A 85 -1.29 10.33 20.30
CA ALA A 85 -1.66 11.42 19.41
C ALA A 85 -0.48 11.74 18.49
N LEU A 86 -0.73 11.87 17.19
CA LEU A 86 0.29 12.21 16.18
C LEU A 86 -0.05 13.58 15.60
N PHE A 87 0.77 14.57 15.92
CA PHE A 87 0.69 15.94 15.43
C PHE A 87 1.54 16.10 14.16
N LYS A 88 1.08 16.90 13.20
CA LYS A 88 1.81 17.23 11.98
C LYS A 88 2.38 16.00 11.24
N ARG A 89 1.81 14.81 11.49
CA ARG A 89 2.28 13.51 10.98
C ARG A 89 3.71 13.10 11.39
N THR A 90 4.34 13.81 12.30
CA THR A 90 5.74 13.59 12.70
C THR A 90 5.94 13.55 14.22
N GLU A 91 5.16 14.29 14.99
CA GLU A 91 5.30 14.40 16.44
C GLU A 91 4.36 13.40 17.13
N LEU A 92 4.90 12.26 17.54
CA LEU A 92 4.16 11.22 18.24
C LEU A 92 4.19 11.45 19.75
N ALA A 93 3.03 11.59 20.36
CA ALA A 93 2.83 11.83 21.77
C ALA A 93 2.02 10.70 22.43
N PRO A 94 2.64 9.84 23.26
CA PRO A 94 1.95 8.80 24.00
C PRO A 94 0.94 9.36 25.01
N LEU A 95 -0.18 8.64 25.17
CA LEU A 95 -1.28 9.00 26.06
C LEU A 95 -1.44 7.98 27.18
N LYS A 96 -1.54 8.46 28.41
CA LYS A 96 -1.86 7.68 29.61
C LYS A 96 -3.36 7.77 29.84
N GLN A 97 -4.06 6.64 29.91
CA GLN A 97 -5.49 6.59 30.14
C GLN A 97 -5.81 6.94 31.60
N LEU A 98 -6.72 7.89 31.83
CA LEU A 98 -7.25 8.27 33.13
C LEU A 98 -8.66 7.70 33.33
N THR A 99 -9.53 7.85 32.33
CA THR A 99 -10.89 7.30 32.31
C THR A 99 -11.16 6.65 30.94
N ALA A 100 -12.38 6.23 30.68
CA ALA A 100 -12.75 5.67 29.37
C ALA A 100 -12.52 6.66 28.21
N ASP A 101 -12.78 7.96 28.45
CA ASP A 101 -12.75 9.01 27.43
C ASP A 101 -11.75 10.15 27.76
N THR A 102 -10.98 10.02 28.85
CA THR A 102 -10.00 11.03 29.25
C THR A 102 -8.60 10.42 29.32
N PHE A 103 -7.66 11.08 28.68
CA PHE A 103 -6.25 10.71 28.66
C PHE A 103 -5.39 11.92 29.01
N GLU A 104 -4.15 11.67 29.39
CA GLU A 104 -3.14 12.68 29.73
C GLU A 104 -1.89 12.41 28.90
N PHE A 105 -1.23 13.45 28.39
CA PHE A 105 0.05 13.28 27.72
C PHE A 105 1.11 12.76 28.69
N ASP A 106 1.82 11.73 28.26
CA ASP A 106 2.90 11.11 29.01
C ASP A 106 4.01 12.12 29.34
N SER A 107 4.74 11.86 30.41
CA SER A 107 5.85 12.70 30.88
C SER A 107 7.01 12.86 29.90
N SER A 108 7.06 12.02 28.86
CA SER A 108 8.07 12.06 27.80
C SER A 108 7.78 13.13 26.73
N THR A 109 6.66 13.83 26.80
CA THR A 109 6.24 14.82 25.79
C THR A 109 6.36 16.25 26.30
N THR A 110 6.45 17.22 25.39
CA THR A 110 6.42 18.65 25.72
C THR A 110 5.06 19.10 26.27
N ARG A 111 4.00 18.30 26.08
CA ARG A 111 2.61 18.53 26.53
C ARG A 111 2.27 17.81 27.84
N LYS A 112 3.29 17.41 28.61
CA LYS A 112 3.12 16.67 29.87
C LYS A 112 2.01 17.27 30.74
N GLY A 113 1.05 16.41 31.11
CA GLY A 113 -0.06 16.78 32.00
C GLY A 113 -1.24 17.45 31.32
N GLU A 114 -1.15 17.84 30.04
CA GLU A 114 -2.33 18.27 29.28
C GLU A 114 -3.28 17.09 29.06
N ARG A 115 -4.56 17.36 29.11
CA ARG A 115 -5.59 16.32 28.95
C ARG A 115 -6.13 16.29 27.53
N VAL A 116 -6.36 15.08 27.03
CA VAL A 116 -7.13 14.77 25.83
C VAL A 116 -8.47 14.20 26.28
N VAL A 117 -9.54 14.88 25.98
CA VAL A 117 -10.91 14.48 26.38
C VAL A 117 -11.73 14.19 25.14
N PHE A 118 -12.19 12.96 25.00
CA PHE A 118 -13.07 12.54 23.91
C PHE A 118 -14.53 12.79 24.29
N SER A 119 -15.30 13.38 23.38
CA SER A 119 -16.74 13.62 23.55
C SER A 119 -17.52 12.68 22.66
N ARG A 120 -18.65 12.18 23.20
CA ARG A 120 -19.52 11.24 22.50
C ARG A 120 -20.91 11.87 22.26
N ASN A 121 -21.48 11.53 21.11
CA ASN A 121 -22.88 11.76 20.81
C ASN A 121 -23.54 10.42 20.47
N ARG A 122 -24.59 10.05 21.19
CA ARG A 122 -25.29 8.75 21.05
C ARG A 122 -24.32 7.55 21.04
N GLY A 123 -23.32 7.57 21.95
CA GLY A 123 -22.30 6.53 22.10
C GLY A 123 -21.13 6.58 21.11
N LYS A 124 -21.23 7.34 20.02
CA LYS A 124 -20.14 7.50 19.03
C LYS A 124 -19.25 8.69 19.40
N VAL A 125 -17.94 8.52 19.28
CA VAL A 125 -16.97 9.61 19.46
C VAL A 125 -17.10 10.60 18.30
N THR A 126 -17.31 11.87 18.62
CA THR A 126 -17.55 12.93 17.61
C THR A 126 -16.47 14.00 17.60
N GLN A 127 -15.74 14.17 18.69
CA GLN A 127 -14.67 15.15 18.81
C GLN A 127 -13.75 14.80 19.98
N LEU A 128 -12.60 15.48 20.03
CA LEU A 128 -11.75 15.54 21.20
C LEU A 128 -11.35 17.00 21.49
N THR A 129 -10.97 17.27 22.74
CA THR A 129 -10.42 18.57 23.17
C THR A 129 -9.05 18.37 23.80
N ILE A 130 -8.15 19.34 23.59
CA ILE A 130 -6.83 19.46 24.22
C ILE A 130 -6.73 20.91 24.72
N GLY A 131 -6.79 21.12 26.04
CA GLY A 131 -6.94 22.47 26.59
C GLY A 131 -8.17 23.17 26.05
N THR A 132 -8.00 24.29 25.37
CA THR A 132 -9.09 25.07 24.71
C THR A 132 -9.33 24.67 23.24
N LEU A 133 -8.45 23.84 22.66
CA LEU A 133 -8.55 23.44 21.26
C LEU A 133 -9.53 22.28 21.08
N THR A 134 -10.40 22.39 20.09
CA THR A 134 -11.38 21.35 19.73
C THR A 134 -11.03 20.77 18.35
N TYR A 135 -11.03 19.44 18.25
CA TYR A 135 -10.80 18.70 17.04
C TYR A 135 -12.02 17.83 16.74
N LYS A 136 -12.66 18.01 15.59
CA LYS A 136 -13.82 17.23 15.16
C LYS A 136 -13.38 15.92 14.52
N ARG A 137 -14.01 14.81 14.88
CA ARG A 137 -13.71 13.51 14.27
C ARG A 137 -14.09 13.53 12.80
N LYS A 138 -13.15 13.16 11.94
CA LYS A 138 -13.39 12.89 10.53
C LYS A 138 -13.91 11.46 10.39
N PRO A 139 -15.09 11.23 9.79
CA PRO A 139 -15.57 9.87 9.54
C PRO A 139 -14.58 9.08 8.66
N LEU A 140 -14.28 7.84 9.03
CA LEU A 140 -13.24 7.03 8.37
C LEU A 140 -13.79 6.02 7.36
N GLY A 141 -15.05 5.69 7.41
CA GLY A 141 -15.64 4.71 6.51
C GLY A 141 -17.16 4.89 6.44
N PRO A 142 -17.85 4.15 5.57
CA PRO A 142 -19.30 4.22 5.43
C PRO A 142 -20.05 3.96 6.74
N GLU A 143 -19.50 3.08 7.57
CA GLU A 143 -20.02 2.74 8.89
C GLU A 143 -19.95 3.92 9.88
N GLU A 144 -19.07 4.87 9.62
CA GLU A 144 -18.95 6.13 10.38
C GLU A 144 -19.62 7.31 9.68
N GLY A 145 -20.19 7.09 8.49
CA GLY A 145 -20.83 8.14 7.70
C GLY A 145 -19.88 8.87 6.74
N ALA A 146 -18.67 8.36 6.53
CA ALA A 146 -17.85 8.85 5.44
C ALA A 146 -18.49 8.48 4.10
N ASN A 147 -18.58 9.45 3.22
CA ASN A 147 -18.96 9.17 1.84
C ASN A 147 -17.81 8.42 1.16
N GLN A 148 -17.96 7.12 0.93
CA GLN A 148 -17.12 6.47 -0.06
C GLN A 148 -17.33 7.16 -1.40
N LEU A 149 -16.24 7.44 -2.10
CA LEU A 149 -16.35 7.90 -3.47
C LEU A 149 -17.15 6.84 -4.25
N LYS A 150 -18.29 7.26 -4.77
CA LYS A 150 -19.06 6.52 -5.77
C LYS A 150 -19.12 7.37 -7.01
N ILE A 151 -18.71 6.79 -8.10
CA ILE A 151 -18.77 7.44 -9.41
C ILE A 151 -20.12 7.07 -10.02
N GLN A 152 -21.00 8.08 -10.18
CA GLN A 152 -22.21 7.92 -10.96
C GLN A 152 -21.80 7.95 -12.43
N PRO A 153 -21.99 6.86 -13.20
CA PRO A 153 -21.62 6.84 -14.61
C PRO A 153 -22.33 7.95 -15.41
N LEU A 154 -21.58 8.67 -16.24
CA LEU A 154 -22.13 9.72 -17.13
C LEU A 154 -23.14 9.19 -18.14
N ARG A 155 -23.02 7.90 -18.51
CA ARG A 155 -23.85 7.21 -19.47
C ARG A 155 -24.09 5.76 -19.02
N PRO A 156 -25.15 5.10 -19.47
CA PRO A 156 -25.42 3.70 -19.13
C PRO A 156 -24.21 2.80 -19.44
N VAL A 157 -23.70 2.09 -18.44
CA VAL A 157 -22.50 1.24 -18.56
C VAL A 157 -22.62 0.18 -19.66
N PRO A 158 -23.78 -0.48 -19.92
CA PRO A 158 -23.90 -1.41 -21.05
C PRO A 158 -23.65 -0.78 -22.42
N ILE A 159 -24.01 0.50 -22.61
CA ILE A 159 -23.73 1.24 -23.86
C ILE A 159 -22.23 1.49 -23.97
N LEU A 160 -21.59 1.97 -22.88
CA LEU A 160 -20.15 2.22 -22.84
C LEU A 160 -19.34 0.94 -23.09
N ILE A 161 -19.76 -0.19 -22.55
CA ILE A 161 -19.13 -1.50 -22.79
C ILE A 161 -19.19 -1.85 -24.28
N LYS A 162 -20.38 -1.72 -24.93
CA LYS A 162 -20.53 -2.02 -26.35
C LYS A 162 -19.61 -1.14 -27.21
N GLU A 163 -19.53 0.14 -26.92
CA GLU A 163 -18.64 1.09 -27.62
C GLU A 163 -17.17 0.74 -27.41
N ALA A 164 -16.77 0.47 -26.16
CA ALA A 164 -15.39 0.15 -25.81
C ALA A 164 -14.91 -1.17 -26.42
N LEU A 165 -15.79 -2.16 -26.56
CA LEU A 165 -15.48 -3.43 -27.24
C LEU A 165 -15.23 -3.25 -28.75
N SER A 166 -15.82 -2.22 -29.39
CA SER A 166 -15.60 -1.87 -30.78
C SER A 166 -14.37 -0.97 -30.99
N ALA A 167 -13.82 -0.41 -29.92
CA ALA A 167 -12.64 0.45 -29.96
C ALA A 167 -11.34 -0.38 -29.90
N GLN A 168 -10.25 0.25 -30.33
CA GLN A 168 -8.92 -0.37 -30.28
C GLN A 168 -8.06 0.28 -29.21
N PRO A 169 -7.23 -0.49 -28.48
CA PRO A 169 -6.22 0.06 -27.60
C PRO A 169 -5.21 0.92 -28.38
N PRO A 170 -4.48 1.80 -27.68
CA PRO A 170 -3.40 2.60 -28.28
C PRO A 170 -2.41 1.71 -29.04
N ASN A 171 -1.97 2.17 -30.21
CA ASN A 171 -0.92 1.49 -30.96
C ASN A 171 0.43 1.78 -30.29
N GLU A 172 1.03 0.77 -29.66
CA GLU A 172 2.33 0.86 -29.02
C GLU A 172 3.45 0.38 -29.98
N THR A 173 4.53 1.13 -30.05
CA THR A 173 5.75 0.77 -30.79
C THR A 173 6.82 0.28 -29.83
N GLY A 174 7.67 -0.66 -30.26
CA GLY A 174 8.75 -1.24 -29.48
C GLY A 174 8.74 -2.77 -29.43
N ASP A 175 9.76 -3.33 -28.81
CA ASP A 175 9.90 -4.76 -28.61
C ASP A 175 9.18 -5.20 -27.33
N PHE A 176 8.14 -5.99 -27.49
CA PHE A 176 7.35 -6.52 -26.38
C PHE A 176 7.42 -8.04 -26.32
N LEU A 177 7.35 -8.55 -25.10
CA LEU A 177 7.21 -9.98 -24.87
C LEU A 177 5.82 -10.47 -25.34
N PRO A 178 5.73 -11.72 -25.82
CA PRO A 178 4.45 -12.32 -26.10
C PRO A 178 3.58 -12.41 -24.82
N THR A 179 2.28 -12.21 -24.99
CA THR A 179 1.33 -12.35 -23.90
C THR A 179 1.19 -13.82 -23.48
N ASP A 180 1.38 -14.09 -22.19
CA ASP A 180 1.16 -15.40 -21.56
C ASP A 180 0.37 -15.21 -20.26
N LEU A 181 -0.92 -14.88 -20.39
CA LEU A 181 -1.84 -14.68 -19.27
C LEU A 181 -2.25 -16.03 -18.69
N VAL A 182 -1.94 -16.25 -17.43
CA VAL A 182 -2.28 -17.47 -16.71
C VAL A 182 -3.23 -17.18 -15.55
N GLU A 183 -4.18 -18.09 -15.34
CA GLU A 183 -5.17 -17.98 -14.27
C GLU A 183 -4.56 -18.33 -12.92
N LEU A 184 -4.65 -17.42 -11.95
CA LEU A 184 -4.00 -17.55 -10.66
C LEU A 184 -4.42 -18.81 -9.91
N ARG A 185 -5.72 -19.13 -9.89
CA ARG A 185 -6.23 -20.32 -9.18
C ARG A 185 -5.86 -21.64 -9.83
N LYS A 186 -5.49 -21.65 -11.12
CA LYS A 186 -4.94 -22.84 -11.76
C LYS A 186 -3.50 -23.13 -11.31
N LEU A 187 -2.74 -22.06 -10.95
CA LEU A 187 -1.38 -22.18 -10.42
C LEU A 187 -1.36 -22.48 -8.91
N ASP A 188 -2.19 -21.79 -8.14
CA ASP A 188 -2.34 -22.03 -6.70
C ASP A 188 -3.82 -21.85 -6.29
N PRO A 189 -4.57 -22.94 -6.08
CA PRO A 189 -5.97 -22.88 -5.71
C PRO A 189 -6.24 -22.27 -4.34
N THR A 190 -5.21 -22.05 -3.53
CA THR A 190 -5.31 -21.43 -2.22
C THR A 190 -5.29 -19.90 -2.28
N ILE A 191 -4.96 -19.30 -3.44
CA ILE A 191 -5.19 -17.88 -3.68
C ILE A 191 -6.69 -17.65 -3.72
N LYS A 192 -7.20 -16.81 -2.83
CA LYS A 192 -8.61 -16.44 -2.81
C LYS A 192 -8.88 -15.29 -3.76
N LEU A 193 -10.09 -15.26 -4.30
CA LEU A 193 -10.56 -14.20 -5.19
C LEU A 193 -11.80 -13.54 -4.58
N GLU A 194 -11.80 -12.21 -4.57
CA GLU A 194 -12.95 -11.36 -4.31
C GLU A 194 -12.94 -10.27 -5.39
N ILE A 195 -13.17 -10.70 -6.64
CA ILE A 195 -13.03 -9.83 -7.82
C ILE A 195 -14.10 -8.75 -7.79
N ARG A 196 -13.69 -7.53 -7.44
CA ARG A 196 -14.58 -6.40 -7.19
C ARG A 196 -15.36 -5.99 -8.44
N TYR A 197 -14.73 -5.99 -9.59
CA TYR A 197 -15.37 -5.60 -10.85
C TYR A 197 -16.28 -6.68 -11.46
N ALA A 198 -16.28 -7.90 -10.90
CA ALA A 198 -17.29 -8.92 -11.19
C ALA A 198 -18.54 -8.80 -10.29
N THR A 199 -18.61 -7.81 -9.43
CA THR A 199 -19.72 -7.51 -8.51
C THR A 199 -20.06 -6.03 -8.57
N THR A 200 -21.10 -5.61 -7.86
CA THR A 200 -21.45 -4.20 -7.66
C THR A 200 -20.67 -3.52 -6.54
N ASN A 201 -19.81 -4.26 -5.83
CA ASN A 201 -19.00 -3.72 -4.73
C ASN A 201 -17.69 -3.07 -5.22
N ASN A 202 -17.81 -2.00 -6.01
CA ASN A 202 -16.72 -1.22 -6.58
C ASN A 202 -17.11 0.27 -6.69
N LEU A 203 -16.19 1.11 -7.19
CA LEU A 203 -16.40 2.56 -7.32
C LEU A 203 -17.65 2.97 -8.11
N PHE A 204 -18.06 2.18 -9.09
CA PHE A 204 -19.19 2.48 -9.97
C PHE A 204 -20.49 1.80 -9.55
N SER A 205 -20.48 0.96 -8.53
CA SER A 205 -21.63 0.13 -8.12
C SER A 205 -22.23 -0.70 -9.25
N THR A 206 -21.39 -1.14 -10.21
CA THR A 206 -21.79 -1.82 -11.45
C THR A 206 -20.85 -2.98 -11.77
N VAL A 207 -21.37 -4.03 -12.39
CA VAL A 207 -20.59 -5.18 -12.87
C VAL A 207 -19.93 -4.85 -14.20
N PHE A 208 -18.62 -5.09 -14.31
CA PHE A 208 -17.82 -4.89 -15.52
C PHE A 208 -17.25 -6.20 -16.09
N TYR A 209 -16.94 -7.16 -15.22
CA TYR A 209 -16.42 -8.46 -15.62
C TYR A 209 -17.54 -9.51 -15.66
N SER A 210 -17.59 -10.27 -16.74
CA SER A 210 -18.52 -11.40 -16.88
C SER A 210 -18.17 -12.59 -15.98
N GLN A 211 -16.92 -12.64 -15.49
CA GLN A 211 -16.38 -13.77 -14.71
C GLN A 211 -15.52 -13.27 -13.53
N ALA A 212 -15.68 -13.89 -12.37
CA ALA A 212 -14.87 -13.63 -11.19
C ALA A 212 -13.54 -14.42 -11.23
N ARG A 213 -12.70 -14.14 -12.24
CA ARG A 213 -11.40 -14.77 -12.46
C ARG A 213 -10.28 -13.73 -12.39
N ALA A 214 -9.08 -14.16 -12.06
CA ALA A 214 -7.89 -13.31 -12.04
C ALA A 214 -6.76 -13.95 -12.84
N PHE A 215 -6.16 -13.14 -13.71
CA PHE A 215 -5.05 -13.53 -14.57
C PHE A 215 -3.88 -12.56 -14.38
N LEU A 216 -2.66 -13.04 -14.54
CA LEU A 216 -1.45 -12.25 -14.68
C LEU A 216 -0.57 -12.85 -15.77
N GLN A 217 0.39 -12.08 -16.30
CA GLN A 217 1.48 -12.64 -17.10
C GLN A 217 2.20 -13.70 -16.27
N ARG A 218 2.59 -14.83 -16.88
CA ARG A 218 3.17 -15.98 -16.17
C ARG A 218 4.25 -15.63 -15.16
N PRO A 219 5.28 -14.80 -15.46
CA PRO A 219 6.31 -14.48 -14.48
C PRO A 219 5.75 -13.75 -13.24
N ALA A 220 4.79 -12.86 -13.43
CA ALA A 220 4.12 -12.15 -12.33
C ALA A 220 3.22 -13.10 -11.51
N ALA A 221 2.49 -14.00 -12.18
CA ALA A 221 1.64 -15.00 -11.53
C ALA A 221 2.46 -15.97 -10.66
N GLU A 222 3.57 -16.49 -11.20
CA GLU A 222 4.49 -17.36 -10.47
C GLU A 222 5.15 -16.65 -9.27
N ALA A 223 5.50 -15.36 -9.44
CA ALA A 223 5.98 -14.53 -8.34
C ALA A 223 4.91 -14.41 -7.25
N LEU A 224 3.64 -14.17 -7.61
CA LEU A 224 2.53 -14.10 -6.65
C LEU A 224 2.29 -15.44 -5.92
N VAL A 225 2.45 -16.57 -6.60
CA VAL A 225 2.41 -17.89 -5.96
C VAL A 225 3.52 -18.03 -4.90
N ARG A 226 4.74 -17.54 -5.19
CA ARG A 226 5.84 -17.54 -4.20
C ARG A 226 5.52 -16.61 -3.02
N VAL A 227 4.92 -15.43 -3.26
CA VAL A 227 4.40 -14.53 -2.22
C VAL A 227 3.41 -15.28 -1.32
N ASN A 228 2.38 -15.92 -1.92
CA ASN A 228 1.35 -16.65 -1.17
C ASN A 228 1.97 -17.75 -0.30
N ARG A 229 2.94 -18.49 -0.82
CA ARG A 229 3.69 -19.52 -0.05
C ARG A 229 4.43 -18.94 1.16
N LYS A 230 5.11 -17.80 0.98
CA LYS A 230 5.80 -17.09 2.09
C LYS A 230 4.83 -16.62 3.16
N LEU A 231 3.70 -16.06 2.76
CA LEU A 231 2.67 -15.56 3.68
C LEU A 231 2.01 -16.68 4.49
N LYS A 232 1.86 -17.90 3.91
CA LYS A 232 1.34 -19.06 4.64
C LYS A 232 2.18 -19.42 5.87
N ALA A 233 3.49 -19.24 5.79
CA ALA A 233 4.38 -19.45 6.95
C ALA A 233 4.14 -18.45 8.08
N ALA A 234 3.50 -17.31 7.80
CA ALA A 234 3.09 -16.31 8.79
C ALA A 234 1.61 -16.45 9.20
N GLY A 235 0.89 -17.44 8.67
CA GLY A 235 -0.53 -17.71 8.98
C GLY A 235 -1.51 -16.94 8.09
N TYR A 236 -1.07 -16.44 6.93
CA TYR A 236 -1.89 -15.64 6.01
C TYR A 236 -1.85 -16.21 4.60
N GLY A 237 -2.86 -15.86 3.80
CA GLY A 237 -2.90 -16.10 2.36
C GLY A 237 -3.30 -14.82 1.62
N VAL A 238 -3.14 -14.85 0.30
CA VAL A 238 -3.47 -13.76 -0.61
C VAL A 238 -4.96 -13.80 -0.99
N LEU A 239 -5.64 -12.65 -0.93
CA LEU A 239 -6.98 -12.40 -1.43
C LEU A 239 -6.92 -11.33 -2.51
N VAL A 240 -7.18 -11.71 -3.77
CA VAL A 240 -7.06 -10.84 -4.95
C VAL A 240 -8.39 -10.13 -5.23
N HIS A 241 -8.34 -8.81 -5.45
CA HIS A 241 -9.48 -7.96 -5.82
C HIS A 241 -9.52 -7.67 -7.32
N ASP A 242 -8.36 -7.48 -7.98
CA ASP A 242 -8.21 -7.31 -9.43
C ASP A 242 -6.83 -7.81 -9.90
N GLY A 243 -6.77 -8.21 -11.17
CA GLY A 243 -5.54 -8.64 -11.84
C GLY A 243 -5.44 -8.04 -13.23
N TYR A 244 -5.25 -8.87 -14.25
CA TYR A 244 -5.36 -8.42 -15.64
C TYR A 244 -6.75 -7.83 -15.87
N ARG A 245 -6.77 -6.59 -16.35
CA ARG A 245 -7.98 -5.85 -16.74
C ARG A 245 -7.91 -5.62 -18.24
N PRO A 246 -8.81 -6.19 -19.07
CA PRO A 246 -8.86 -5.87 -20.48
C PRO A 246 -8.97 -4.35 -20.70
N TRP A 247 -8.29 -3.84 -21.70
CA TRP A 247 -8.25 -2.38 -21.96
C TRP A 247 -9.63 -1.76 -22.14
N TYR A 248 -10.58 -2.47 -22.76
CA TYR A 248 -11.93 -1.96 -22.93
C TYR A 248 -12.59 -1.57 -21.60
N VAL A 249 -12.27 -2.27 -20.51
CA VAL A 249 -12.79 -1.93 -19.17
C VAL A 249 -12.18 -0.62 -18.66
N THR A 250 -10.86 -0.41 -18.84
CA THR A 250 -10.22 0.87 -18.53
C THR A 250 -10.86 2.02 -19.31
N LYS A 251 -11.17 1.80 -20.58
CA LYS A 251 -11.88 2.79 -21.41
C LYS A 251 -13.28 3.06 -20.86
N VAL A 252 -14.03 2.03 -20.48
CA VAL A 252 -15.36 2.20 -19.86
C VAL A 252 -15.27 3.00 -18.55
N PHE A 253 -14.27 2.72 -17.69
CA PHE A 253 -14.06 3.50 -16.46
C PHE A 253 -13.85 4.97 -16.78
N TRP A 254 -12.98 5.27 -17.74
CA TRP A 254 -12.71 6.64 -18.16
C TRP A 254 -13.96 7.33 -18.72
N ASP A 255 -14.65 6.71 -19.67
CA ASP A 255 -15.82 7.29 -20.33
C ASP A 255 -17.03 7.43 -19.38
N ALA A 256 -17.11 6.60 -18.35
CA ALA A 256 -18.13 6.66 -17.31
C ALA A 256 -17.85 7.75 -16.27
N THR A 257 -16.61 8.21 -16.13
CA THR A 257 -16.18 9.07 -15.02
C THR A 257 -16.30 10.54 -15.39
N PRO A 258 -16.95 11.39 -14.56
CA PRO A 258 -16.91 12.85 -14.67
C PRO A 258 -15.49 13.42 -14.64
N ASP A 259 -15.27 14.56 -15.32
CA ASP A 259 -13.93 15.13 -15.48
C ASP A 259 -13.24 15.47 -14.15
N ASP A 260 -13.99 15.94 -13.16
CA ASP A 260 -13.50 16.24 -11.80
C ASP A 260 -13.03 15.01 -11.01
N LYS A 261 -13.37 13.81 -11.48
CA LYS A 261 -13.04 12.52 -10.83
C LYS A 261 -12.10 11.65 -11.66
N LYS A 262 -11.67 12.09 -12.83
CA LYS A 262 -10.79 11.32 -13.73
C LYS A 262 -9.42 10.99 -13.12
N LEU A 263 -9.01 11.69 -12.08
CA LEU A 263 -7.78 11.37 -11.34
C LEU A 263 -7.82 9.98 -10.66
N PHE A 264 -9.03 9.42 -10.45
CA PHE A 264 -9.20 8.09 -9.82
C PHE A 264 -9.25 6.92 -10.83
N VAL A 265 -9.17 7.20 -12.12
CA VAL A 265 -9.20 6.19 -13.17
C VAL A 265 -8.07 6.39 -14.17
N ALA A 266 -7.55 5.28 -14.70
CA ALA A 266 -6.46 5.34 -15.66
C ALA A 266 -6.95 5.90 -17.01
N ASP A 267 -6.15 6.78 -17.63
CA ASP A 267 -6.35 7.29 -18.98
C ASP A 267 -6.16 6.16 -20.01
N PRO A 268 -7.19 5.75 -20.77
CA PRO A 268 -7.09 4.66 -21.73
C PRO A 268 -6.11 4.97 -22.88
N ALA A 269 -5.80 6.25 -23.16
CA ALA A 269 -4.79 6.62 -24.14
C ALA A 269 -3.37 6.23 -23.72
N LYS A 270 -3.13 6.10 -22.39
CA LYS A 270 -1.86 5.64 -21.80
C LYS A 270 -1.92 4.18 -21.35
N GLY A 271 -3.13 3.66 -21.17
CA GLY A 271 -3.40 2.36 -20.59
C GLY A 271 -3.11 2.29 -19.09
N SER A 272 -3.48 1.17 -18.50
CA SER A 272 -3.21 0.81 -17.11
C SER A 272 -2.17 -0.32 -17.05
N ARG A 273 -1.42 -0.43 -15.97
CA ARG A 273 -0.54 -1.58 -15.72
C ARG A 273 -1.32 -2.88 -15.58
N HIS A 274 -2.59 -2.81 -15.12
CA HIS A 274 -3.53 -3.93 -15.17
C HIS A 274 -3.79 -4.42 -16.59
N ASN A 275 -3.84 -3.53 -17.59
CA ASN A 275 -4.02 -3.93 -18.99
C ASN A 275 -2.84 -4.76 -19.51
N ARG A 276 -1.67 -4.65 -18.91
CA ARG A 276 -0.47 -5.40 -19.28
C ARG A 276 -0.39 -6.77 -18.59
N GLY A 277 -1.32 -7.06 -17.68
CA GLY A 277 -1.32 -8.28 -16.87
C GLY A 277 -0.19 -8.34 -15.85
N CYS A 278 0.33 -7.20 -15.45
CA CYS A 278 1.47 -7.08 -14.53
C CYS A 278 1.16 -6.25 -13.28
N ALA A 279 -0.07 -5.85 -13.06
CA ALA A 279 -0.54 -5.25 -11.83
C ALA A 279 -1.57 -6.14 -11.14
N VAL A 280 -1.59 -6.10 -9.82
CA VAL A 280 -2.53 -6.85 -8.99
C VAL A 280 -2.95 -6.03 -7.77
N ASP A 281 -4.27 -5.98 -7.52
CA ASP A 281 -4.86 -5.43 -6.32
C ASP A 281 -5.22 -6.57 -5.38
N LEU A 282 -4.72 -6.50 -4.15
CA LEU A 282 -4.89 -7.60 -3.22
C LEU A 282 -4.78 -7.17 -1.75
N THR A 283 -5.26 -8.07 -0.90
CA THR A 283 -5.11 -8.01 0.56
C THR A 283 -4.71 -9.36 1.13
N LEU A 284 -4.62 -9.46 2.44
CA LEU A 284 -4.39 -10.71 3.16
C LEU A 284 -5.71 -11.33 3.65
N TYR A 285 -5.77 -12.65 3.72
CA TYR A 285 -6.76 -13.35 4.53
C TYR A 285 -6.05 -14.19 5.60
N ASP A 286 -6.69 -14.32 6.76
CA ASP A 286 -6.21 -15.14 7.87
C ASP A 286 -6.54 -16.62 7.58
N LEU A 287 -5.54 -17.50 7.66
CA LEU A 287 -5.72 -18.93 7.33
C LEU A 287 -6.63 -19.67 8.30
N LYS A 288 -6.73 -19.24 9.57
CA LYS A 288 -7.56 -19.88 10.59
C LYS A 288 -9.03 -19.58 10.40
N THR A 289 -9.33 -18.30 10.09
CA THR A 289 -10.71 -17.82 9.96
C THR A 289 -11.22 -17.83 8.53
N GLY A 290 -10.32 -17.83 7.57
CA GLY A 290 -10.62 -17.69 6.15
C GLY A 290 -11.12 -16.32 5.74
N LYS A 291 -11.15 -15.33 6.64
CA LYS A 291 -11.65 -13.96 6.42
C LYS A 291 -10.50 -13.01 6.05
N ALA A 292 -10.82 -11.97 5.27
CA ALA A 292 -9.89 -10.87 5.05
C ALA A 292 -9.47 -10.26 6.39
N VAL A 293 -8.20 -9.84 6.49
CA VAL A 293 -7.70 -9.14 7.68
C VAL A 293 -8.08 -7.67 7.63
N GLU A 294 -8.14 -7.03 8.79
CA GLU A 294 -8.28 -5.58 8.86
C GLU A 294 -6.98 -4.91 8.44
N MET A 295 -7.05 -4.05 7.45
CA MET A 295 -6.01 -3.14 7.00
C MET A 295 -6.27 -1.73 7.52
N VAL A 296 -5.36 -0.80 7.24
CA VAL A 296 -5.49 0.62 7.64
C VAL A 296 -6.66 1.33 6.97
N SER A 297 -7.07 0.87 5.78
CA SER A 297 -8.26 1.31 5.05
C SER A 297 -8.90 0.16 4.29
N THR A 298 -10.06 0.41 3.71
CA THR A 298 -10.70 -0.51 2.77
C THR A 298 -10.08 -0.40 1.37
N TYR A 299 -10.32 -1.40 0.53
CA TYR A 299 -9.98 -1.37 -0.90
C TYR A 299 -10.79 -0.25 -1.61
N ASP A 300 -10.18 0.41 -2.59
CA ASP A 300 -10.77 1.54 -3.34
C ASP A 300 -11.11 2.77 -2.45
N GLU A 301 -10.53 2.89 -1.26
CA GLU A 301 -10.68 4.08 -0.44
C GLU A 301 -9.85 5.24 -1.02
N THR A 302 -10.46 6.43 -1.13
CA THR A 302 -9.84 7.62 -1.76
C THR A 302 -9.37 8.66 -0.73
N THR A 303 -9.15 8.24 0.51
CA THR A 303 -8.59 9.10 1.57
C THR A 303 -7.08 8.85 1.75
N ASP A 304 -6.44 9.68 2.55
CA ASP A 304 -5.01 9.51 2.90
C ASP A 304 -4.67 8.14 3.49
N ARG A 305 -5.67 7.42 4.00
CA ARG A 305 -5.52 6.06 4.53
C ARG A 305 -5.16 5.01 3.47
N ALA A 306 -5.40 5.33 2.19
CA ALA A 306 -4.99 4.51 1.06
C ALA A 306 -3.46 4.48 0.86
N TYR A 307 -2.74 5.53 1.27
CA TYR A 307 -1.29 5.58 1.08
C TYR A 307 -0.55 4.47 1.82
N PRO A 308 0.44 3.82 1.17
CA PRO A 308 1.25 2.75 1.76
C PRO A 308 1.98 3.13 3.05
N ASN A 309 2.20 4.42 3.27
CA ASN A 309 2.92 4.95 4.44
C ASN A 309 1.99 5.68 5.43
N TYR A 310 0.66 5.49 5.33
CA TYR A 310 -0.27 6.11 6.28
C TYR A 310 0.06 5.68 7.72
N PRO A 311 0.27 6.63 8.65
CA PRO A 311 0.76 6.33 10.00
C PRO A 311 -0.33 5.93 10.99
N GLY A 312 -1.62 6.17 10.66
CA GLY A 312 -2.75 5.95 11.57
C GLY A 312 -3.16 4.49 11.72
N GLY A 313 -4.30 4.26 12.34
CA GLY A 313 -4.82 2.92 12.62
C GLY A 313 -4.15 2.27 13.83
N THR A 314 -4.14 0.93 13.86
CA THR A 314 -3.49 0.13 14.90
C THR A 314 -2.16 -0.44 14.43
N SER A 315 -1.28 -0.80 15.36
CA SER A 315 -0.02 -1.51 15.06
C SER A 315 -0.27 -2.79 14.26
N LEU A 316 -1.34 -3.52 14.57
CA LEU A 316 -1.67 -4.75 13.86
C LEU A 316 -2.10 -4.49 12.41
N GLN A 317 -2.90 -3.44 12.16
CA GLN A 317 -3.32 -3.04 10.79
C GLN A 317 -2.11 -2.62 9.95
N ARG A 318 -1.23 -1.78 10.50
CA ARG A 318 0.01 -1.38 9.82
C ARG A 318 0.93 -2.57 9.58
N TRP A 319 1.07 -3.45 10.56
CA TRP A 319 1.86 -4.67 10.44
C TRP A 319 1.34 -5.60 9.32
N HIS A 320 0.02 -5.78 9.17
CA HIS A 320 -0.56 -6.55 8.08
C HIS A 320 -0.20 -5.95 6.71
N ARG A 321 -0.36 -4.63 6.57
CA ARG A 321 0.03 -3.89 5.35
C ARG A 321 1.50 -4.08 5.03
N ASP A 322 2.37 -3.89 6.01
CA ASP A 322 3.82 -3.95 5.84
C ASP A 322 4.31 -5.40 5.61
N LEU A 323 3.63 -6.40 6.19
CA LEU A 323 3.86 -7.83 5.90
C LEU A 323 3.54 -8.14 4.43
N LEU A 324 2.38 -7.69 3.93
CA LEU A 324 2.00 -7.84 2.53
C LEU A 324 3.03 -7.18 1.63
N ARG A 325 3.33 -5.90 1.87
CA ARG A 325 4.30 -5.13 1.09
C ARG A 325 5.65 -5.82 1.04
N SER A 326 6.21 -6.21 2.18
CA SER A 326 7.52 -6.87 2.25
C SER A 326 7.54 -8.20 1.50
N ALA A 327 6.46 -8.98 1.54
CA ALA A 327 6.35 -10.25 0.82
C ALA A 327 6.29 -10.03 -0.70
N MET A 328 5.55 -9.02 -1.16
CA MET A 328 5.41 -8.64 -2.57
C MET A 328 6.74 -8.08 -3.13
N GLU A 329 7.37 -7.14 -2.42
CA GLU A 329 8.64 -6.52 -2.85
C GLU A 329 9.77 -7.56 -2.95
N ALA A 330 9.80 -8.55 -2.07
CA ALA A 330 10.77 -9.65 -2.12
C ALA A 330 10.64 -10.55 -3.36
N GLU A 331 9.53 -10.48 -4.09
CA GLU A 331 9.28 -11.24 -5.33
C GLU A 331 9.24 -10.34 -6.58
N GLY A 332 9.70 -9.10 -6.45
CA GLY A 332 9.88 -8.19 -7.59
C GLY A 332 8.62 -7.38 -7.94
N PHE A 333 7.68 -7.26 -7.02
CA PHE A 333 6.60 -6.28 -7.12
C PHE A 333 7.01 -4.97 -6.45
N THR A 334 6.37 -3.88 -6.84
CA THR A 334 6.52 -2.55 -6.21
C THR A 334 5.13 -2.04 -5.87
N VAL A 335 4.95 -1.58 -4.63
CA VAL A 335 3.67 -0.97 -4.22
C VAL A 335 3.48 0.36 -4.95
N TYR A 336 2.26 0.64 -5.41
CA TYR A 336 1.91 1.94 -5.96
C TYR A 336 1.88 3.00 -4.86
N GLU A 337 2.41 4.18 -5.15
CA GLU A 337 2.64 5.22 -4.14
C GLU A 337 1.36 5.77 -3.48
N ALA A 338 0.19 5.64 -4.13
CA ALA A 338 -1.09 6.14 -3.66
C ALA A 338 -2.02 5.05 -3.07
N GLU A 339 -1.68 3.74 -3.25
CA GLU A 339 -2.59 2.63 -2.93
C GLU A 339 -1.83 1.47 -2.30
N TRP A 340 -2.07 1.18 -1.01
CA TRP A 340 -1.38 0.10 -0.30
C TRP A 340 -1.71 -1.31 -0.85
N TRP A 341 -2.79 -1.47 -1.58
CA TRP A 341 -3.27 -2.75 -2.16
C TRP A 341 -2.75 -3.01 -3.56
N HIS A 342 -2.31 -1.96 -4.30
CA HIS A 342 -1.89 -2.06 -5.70
C HIS A 342 -0.39 -2.32 -5.82
N PHE A 343 -0.04 -3.36 -6.57
CA PHE A 343 1.35 -3.77 -6.80
C PHE A 343 1.65 -4.00 -8.27
N ASP A 344 2.72 -3.38 -8.75
CA ASP A 344 3.24 -3.53 -10.10
C ASP A 344 4.40 -4.52 -10.14
N TYR A 345 4.35 -5.51 -11.04
CA TYR A 345 5.47 -6.38 -11.29
C TYR A 345 6.56 -5.65 -12.09
N LYS A 346 7.83 -5.86 -11.74
CA LYS A 346 9.03 -5.15 -12.26
C LYS A 346 9.11 -5.10 -13.78
N ASP A 347 8.60 -6.10 -14.50
CA ASP A 347 8.70 -6.23 -15.96
C ASP A 347 7.45 -5.74 -16.72
N TRP A 348 6.56 -4.99 -16.08
CA TRP A 348 5.28 -4.59 -16.68
C TRP A 348 5.42 -3.82 -18.00
N GLN A 349 6.50 -3.04 -18.17
CA GLN A 349 6.77 -2.27 -19.40
C GLN A 349 7.10 -3.16 -20.60
N LYS A 350 7.49 -4.42 -20.37
CA LYS A 350 7.82 -5.37 -21.42
C LYS A 350 6.59 -6.01 -22.10
N TYR A 351 5.39 -5.72 -21.62
CA TYR A 351 4.15 -6.26 -22.15
C TYR A 351 3.27 -5.16 -22.74
N ARG A 352 2.60 -5.45 -23.87
CA ARG A 352 1.65 -4.53 -24.49
C ARG A 352 0.38 -4.37 -23.66
N ILE A 353 -0.32 -3.27 -23.89
CA ILE A 353 -1.69 -3.07 -23.44
C ILE A 353 -2.57 -4.16 -24.10
N GLY A 354 -3.09 -5.07 -23.28
CA GLY A 354 -3.92 -6.19 -23.70
C GLY A 354 -5.41 -5.84 -23.68
N ASN A 355 -6.16 -6.41 -24.63
CA ASN A 355 -7.63 -6.29 -24.70
C ASN A 355 -8.32 -7.64 -24.88
N VAL A 356 -7.64 -8.74 -24.53
CA VAL A 356 -8.21 -10.10 -24.59
C VAL A 356 -9.27 -10.25 -23.50
N GLN A 357 -10.47 -10.69 -23.86
CA GLN A 357 -11.55 -10.93 -22.91
C GLN A 357 -11.29 -12.22 -22.12
N PHE A 358 -11.80 -12.30 -20.88
CA PHE A 358 -11.55 -13.45 -19.99
C PHE A 358 -12.01 -14.78 -20.60
N GLU A 359 -13.07 -14.78 -21.41
CA GLU A 359 -13.61 -15.94 -22.10
C GLU A 359 -12.65 -16.51 -23.15
N GLN A 360 -11.70 -15.70 -23.62
CA GLN A 360 -10.74 -16.06 -24.65
C GLN A 360 -9.40 -16.56 -24.06
N ILE A 361 -9.17 -16.35 -22.76
CA ILE A 361 -7.91 -16.72 -22.09
C ILE A 361 -7.95 -18.20 -21.69
N GLY A 362 -7.01 -18.98 -22.20
CA GLY A 362 -6.82 -20.38 -21.83
C GLY A 362 -7.85 -21.35 -22.43
N ARG A 363 -8.40 -20.98 -23.60
CA ARG A 363 -9.13 -21.90 -24.49
C ARG A 363 -8.18 -22.79 -25.24
#